data_dbc5c5db6b8a6d7158e1cde033688f07
#
_entry.id   dbc5c5db6b8a6d7158e1cde033688f07
#
_cell.length_a   1.000
_cell.length_b   1.000
_cell.length_c   1.000
_cell.angle_alpha   90.00
_cell.angle_beta   90.00
_cell.angle_gamma   90.00
#
_symmetry.space_group_name_H-M   'P 1'
#
loop_
_entity.id
_entity.type
_entity.pdbx_description
1 polymer ?
#
loop_
_entity_poly.entity_id
_entity_poly.type
_entity_poly.pdbx_seq_one_letter_code
_entity_poly.pdbx_strand_id
1 'polypeptide(L)'
;MSTGRPRTPLRSIQAKNYRSFVDVEVEFGSFSVLAGPNGSGKSNLLSVLQLVRDTARTDIPTAVDQHGGYEQLHRATGDAGPIELTIKAEVTENASSGAPDEYILTLDKDDAGIRRTEDFQYKRTAGRGRRLGFALEGVDAVKVQGNRSNKTSSLTLTDAASSGLGTFARINAHWLGEGPSRFVSFLSSIRYLDPDVPAARRPSRFDQRRLAPGAANLSAALQQIYDAAPDAFRELVRDLRQCLPGLDSVGFETRGGDAHVVVAELHENGLRRPIELADASFGTVRMLALLTALHDPDPPNLTVIEEVDHGLHPYALDVLVDRMREASGRTQIIAASHSPTLVNRLESEELILCDRDPETGESMIPVLTAGHHRGAGRLLGLSP
;
A
#
# COMPACT_ATOMS: atom_id res chain seq x y z
N MET A 1 -13.14 24.33 6.10
CA MET A 1 -12.95 23.37 5.01
C MET A 1 -11.60 23.68 4.40
N SER A 2 -10.57 22.93 4.74
CA SER A 2 -9.21 23.14 4.21
C SER A 2 -9.16 22.47 2.83
N THR A 3 -9.04 23.26 1.79
CA THR A 3 -8.70 22.79 0.43
C THR A 3 -7.22 22.38 0.41
N GLY A 4 -6.90 21.31 1.16
CA GLY A 4 -5.57 20.71 1.14
C GLY A 4 -5.33 20.05 -0.22
N ARG A 5 -4.15 20.29 -0.82
CA ARG A 5 -3.67 19.50 -1.96
C ARG A 5 -3.78 18.01 -1.62
N PRO A 6 -4.13 17.15 -2.59
CA PRO A 6 -4.14 15.70 -2.36
C PRO A 6 -2.79 15.30 -1.76
N ARG A 7 -2.84 14.67 -0.60
CA ARG A 7 -1.62 14.26 0.09
C ARG A 7 -1.05 13.05 -0.65
N THR A 8 0.18 13.18 -1.10
CA THR A 8 0.96 12.08 -1.68
C THR A 8 2.03 11.69 -0.65
N PRO A 9 1.65 10.96 0.42
CA PRO A 9 2.58 10.69 1.50
C PRO A 9 3.75 9.81 1.06
N LEU A 10 3.54 8.80 0.20
CA LEU A 10 4.61 8.04 -0.42
C LEU A 10 5.05 8.71 -1.71
N ARG A 11 6.33 9.06 -1.80
CA ARG A 11 6.92 9.68 -3.00
C ARG A 11 7.58 8.69 -3.92
N SER A 12 8.50 7.89 -3.39
CA SER A 12 9.14 6.86 -4.20
C SER A 12 9.55 5.65 -3.38
N ILE A 13 9.71 4.54 -4.08
CA ILE A 13 10.36 3.32 -3.62
C ILE A 13 11.52 3.06 -4.57
N GLN A 14 12.72 2.82 -4.00
CA GLN A 14 13.82 2.22 -4.72
C GLN A 14 14.15 0.88 -4.10
N ALA A 15 14.42 -0.11 -4.94
CA ALA A 15 14.82 -1.45 -4.53
C ALA A 15 15.98 -1.96 -5.38
N LYS A 16 17.08 -2.34 -4.73
CA LYS A 16 18.25 -2.94 -5.39
C LYS A 16 18.48 -4.35 -4.88
N ASN A 17 18.84 -5.22 -5.77
CA ASN A 17 19.12 -6.64 -5.50
C ASN A 17 17.97 -7.34 -4.74
N TYR A 18 16.74 -6.91 -5.00
CA TYR A 18 15.56 -7.39 -4.30
C TYR A 18 14.66 -8.21 -5.23
N ARG A 19 14.49 -9.48 -4.94
CA ARG A 19 13.68 -10.43 -5.73
C ARG A 19 14.04 -10.36 -7.23
N SER A 20 13.18 -9.81 -8.07
CA SER A 20 13.41 -9.66 -9.51
C SER A 20 14.07 -8.33 -9.91
N PHE A 21 14.35 -7.43 -8.95
CA PHE A 21 14.92 -6.11 -9.22
C PHE A 21 16.45 -6.12 -9.11
N VAL A 22 17.12 -5.55 -10.11
CA VAL A 22 18.55 -5.18 -10.03
C VAL A 22 18.66 -3.81 -9.38
N ASP A 23 18.08 -2.78 -9.97
CA ASP A 23 17.95 -1.44 -9.44
C ASP A 23 16.72 -0.77 -10.08
N VAL A 24 15.68 -0.61 -9.29
CA VAL A 24 14.40 -0.04 -9.72
C VAL A 24 14.04 1.10 -8.79
N GLU A 25 13.74 2.27 -9.34
CA GLU A 25 13.16 3.42 -8.62
C GLU A 25 11.84 3.80 -9.25
N VAL A 26 10.79 3.93 -8.43
CA VAL A 26 9.43 4.26 -8.86
C VAL A 26 8.91 5.43 -8.06
N GLU A 27 8.46 6.48 -8.76
CA GLU A 27 7.75 7.62 -8.17
C GLU A 27 6.24 7.43 -8.25
N PHE A 28 5.52 7.89 -7.23
CA PHE A 28 4.07 7.76 -7.13
C PHE A 28 3.38 9.12 -7.06
N GLY A 29 2.25 9.22 -7.80
CA GLY A 29 1.28 10.30 -7.67
C GLY A 29 0.27 10.06 -6.54
N SER A 30 -0.78 10.89 -6.48
CA SER A 30 -1.91 10.67 -5.58
C SER A 30 -2.73 9.43 -5.96
N PHE A 31 -2.77 9.13 -7.25
CA PHE A 31 -3.33 7.91 -7.83
C PHE A 31 -2.32 7.32 -8.81
N SER A 32 -1.92 6.07 -8.61
CA SER A 32 -0.98 5.36 -9.45
C SER A 32 -1.41 3.91 -9.64
N VAL A 33 -1.29 3.41 -10.86
CA VAL A 33 -1.60 2.03 -11.22
C VAL A 33 -0.38 1.35 -11.81
N LEU A 34 0.11 0.33 -11.12
CA LEU A 34 1.14 -0.58 -11.63
C LEU A 34 0.49 -1.55 -12.61
N ALA A 35 0.82 -1.45 -13.88
CA ALA A 35 0.26 -2.28 -14.93
C ALA A 35 1.33 -3.10 -15.65
N GLY A 36 1.01 -4.35 -15.94
CA GLY A 36 1.92 -5.26 -16.64
C GLY A 36 1.50 -6.72 -16.52
N PRO A 37 2.14 -7.63 -17.27
CA PRO A 37 1.83 -9.04 -17.22
C PRO A 37 2.11 -9.67 -15.84
N ASN A 38 1.62 -10.88 -15.61
CA ASN A 38 1.93 -11.63 -14.41
C ASN A 38 3.44 -11.89 -14.33
N GLY A 39 4.00 -11.76 -13.12
CA GLY A 39 5.44 -11.92 -12.91
C GLY A 39 6.31 -10.71 -13.28
N SER A 40 5.72 -9.57 -13.74
CA SER A 40 6.48 -8.36 -14.09
C SER A 40 7.05 -7.58 -12.90
N GLY A 41 6.79 -7.99 -11.66
CA GLY A 41 7.35 -7.37 -10.45
C GLY A 41 6.42 -6.45 -9.68
N LYS A 42 5.15 -6.26 -10.09
CA LYS A 42 4.17 -5.40 -9.38
C LYS A 42 4.08 -5.70 -7.89
N SER A 43 3.77 -6.95 -7.54
CA SER A 43 3.69 -7.39 -6.13
C SER A 43 5.05 -7.35 -5.43
N ASN A 44 6.17 -7.55 -6.15
CA ASN A 44 7.50 -7.39 -5.58
C ASN A 44 7.75 -5.95 -5.12
N LEU A 45 7.32 -4.95 -5.91
CA LEU A 45 7.44 -3.55 -5.53
C LEU A 45 6.61 -3.21 -4.29
N LEU A 46 5.36 -3.68 -4.26
CA LEU A 46 4.47 -3.45 -3.11
C LEU A 46 4.96 -4.16 -1.84
N SER A 47 5.62 -5.31 -1.99
CA SER A 47 6.18 -6.06 -0.86
C SER A 47 7.34 -5.36 -0.16
N VAL A 48 8.01 -4.38 -0.80
CA VAL A 48 9.02 -3.53 -0.16
C VAL A 48 8.42 -2.78 1.02
N LEU A 49 7.25 -2.16 0.83
CA LEU A 49 6.56 -1.43 1.91
C LEU A 49 6.14 -2.36 3.04
N GLN A 50 5.70 -3.58 2.71
CA GLN A 50 5.32 -4.58 3.70
C GLN A 50 6.53 -5.03 4.52
N LEU A 51 7.65 -5.36 3.87
CA LEU A 51 8.87 -5.77 4.54
C LEU A 51 9.38 -4.67 5.48
N VAL A 52 9.51 -3.42 5.00
CA VAL A 52 9.98 -2.30 5.84
C VAL A 52 9.03 -2.01 7.01
N ARG A 53 7.72 -2.12 6.80
CA ARG A 53 6.75 -2.03 7.90
C ARG A 53 6.99 -3.11 8.95
N ASP A 54 7.18 -4.35 8.51
CA ASP A 54 7.27 -5.49 9.40
C ASP A 54 8.61 -5.49 10.17
N THR A 55 9.72 -5.06 9.54
CA THR A 55 11.00 -4.84 10.25
C THR A 55 10.87 -3.77 11.35
N ALA A 56 10.08 -2.73 11.13
CA ALA A 56 9.87 -1.68 12.14
C ALA A 56 8.96 -2.13 13.30
N ARG A 57 8.12 -3.15 13.11
CA ARG A 57 7.15 -3.65 14.09
C ARG A 57 7.66 -4.83 14.90
N THR A 58 8.45 -5.70 14.29
CA THR A 58 9.04 -6.89 14.90
C THR A 58 10.55 -6.69 15.06
N ASP A 59 11.34 -7.62 14.57
CA ASP A 59 12.79 -7.53 14.39
C ASP A 59 13.16 -7.93 12.96
N ILE A 60 14.42 -7.68 12.57
CA ILE A 60 14.86 -7.90 11.18
C ILE A 60 14.79 -9.39 10.80
N PRO A 61 15.32 -10.35 11.56
CA PRO A 61 15.24 -11.75 11.22
C PRO A 61 13.80 -12.25 11.11
N THR A 62 12.95 -11.92 12.07
CA THR A 62 11.52 -12.32 12.07
C THR A 62 10.79 -11.76 10.84
N ALA A 63 11.00 -10.48 10.51
CA ALA A 63 10.39 -9.89 9.32
C ALA A 63 10.88 -10.55 8.03
N VAL A 64 12.19 -10.78 7.91
CA VAL A 64 12.78 -11.45 6.74
C VAL A 64 12.21 -12.86 6.59
N ASP A 65 12.09 -13.63 7.67
CA ASP A 65 11.53 -14.99 7.66
C ASP A 65 10.04 -15.00 7.25
N GLN A 66 9.25 -14.04 7.73
CA GLN A 66 7.84 -13.88 7.33
C GLN A 66 7.69 -13.63 5.83
N HIS A 67 8.70 -13.03 5.20
CA HIS A 67 8.73 -12.75 3.76
C HIS A 67 9.43 -13.84 2.93
N GLY A 68 9.71 -15.01 3.52
CA GLY A 68 10.26 -16.20 2.86
C GLY A 68 11.76 -16.42 3.06
N GLY A 69 12.39 -15.62 3.92
CA GLY A 69 13.83 -15.70 4.22
C GLY A 69 14.69 -14.88 3.25
N TYR A 70 15.92 -14.61 3.67
CA TYR A 70 16.87 -13.77 2.92
C TYR A 70 17.07 -14.24 1.47
N GLU A 71 17.22 -15.54 1.25
CA GLU A 71 17.47 -16.12 -0.08
C GLU A 71 16.32 -15.91 -1.08
N GLN A 72 15.08 -15.79 -0.59
CA GLN A 72 13.93 -15.46 -1.44
C GLN A 72 13.77 -13.96 -1.68
N LEU A 73 14.30 -13.14 -0.79
CA LEU A 73 14.28 -11.69 -0.91
C LEU A 73 15.45 -11.19 -1.76
N HIS A 74 16.60 -11.84 -1.65
CA HIS A 74 17.79 -11.45 -2.39
C HIS A 74 17.71 -11.93 -3.84
N ARG A 75 18.18 -11.10 -4.76
CA ARG A 75 18.23 -11.49 -6.18
C ARG A 75 19.23 -12.63 -6.40
N ALA A 76 18.75 -13.74 -6.92
CA ALA A 76 19.51 -14.99 -7.06
C ALA A 76 20.51 -15.04 -8.23
N THR A 77 20.72 -13.94 -8.98
CA THR A 77 21.55 -13.95 -10.21
C THR A 77 22.72 -12.99 -10.12
N GLY A 78 23.93 -13.48 -10.42
CA GLY A 78 25.16 -12.70 -10.51
C GLY A 78 25.82 -12.39 -9.16
N ASP A 79 26.89 -11.57 -9.18
CA ASP A 79 27.53 -10.97 -7.99
C ASP A 79 26.63 -9.83 -7.46
N ALA A 80 25.42 -10.18 -7.01
CA ALA A 80 24.52 -9.20 -6.45
C ALA A 80 25.06 -8.73 -5.09
N GLY A 81 25.24 -7.43 -4.93
CA GLY A 81 25.53 -6.82 -3.63
C GLY A 81 24.36 -6.97 -2.65
N PRO A 82 24.41 -6.35 -1.48
CA PRO A 82 23.34 -6.43 -0.49
C PRO A 82 22.00 -5.93 -1.04
N ILE A 83 20.90 -6.36 -0.43
CA ILE A 83 19.59 -5.75 -0.67
C ILE A 83 19.61 -4.33 -0.16
N GLU A 84 19.23 -3.35 -0.99
CA GLU A 84 19.05 -1.96 -0.56
C GLU A 84 17.62 -1.51 -0.89
N LEU A 85 16.90 -1.04 0.12
CA LEU A 85 15.53 -0.56 0.02
C LEU A 85 15.48 0.90 0.48
N THR A 86 15.03 1.79 -0.41
CA THR A 86 14.85 3.21 -0.07
C THR A 86 13.38 3.60 -0.19
N ILE A 87 12.85 4.24 0.85
CA ILE A 87 11.50 4.81 0.86
C ILE A 87 11.61 6.32 1.09
N LYS A 88 11.05 7.10 0.17
CA LYS A 88 10.89 8.54 0.32
C LYS A 88 9.42 8.88 0.55
N ALA A 89 9.12 9.65 1.59
CA ALA A 89 7.75 9.98 1.96
C ALA A 89 7.62 11.42 2.49
N GLU A 90 6.40 11.98 2.45
CA GLU A 90 6.07 13.29 3.02
C GLU A 90 5.14 13.10 4.22
N VAL A 91 5.68 12.65 5.35
CA VAL A 91 4.90 12.31 6.54
C VAL A 91 5.21 13.17 7.76
N THR A 92 6.41 13.73 7.85
CA THR A 92 6.73 14.69 8.90
C THR A 92 6.24 16.09 8.54
N GLU A 93 6.11 16.95 9.55
CA GLU A 93 5.49 18.28 9.41
C GLU A 93 6.15 19.17 8.33
N ASN A 94 7.46 19.06 8.19
CA ASN A 94 8.25 19.90 7.27
C ASN A 94 8.71 19.14 6.03
N ALA A 95 8.26 17.94 5.81
CA ALA A 95 8.54 17.19 4.59
C ALA A 95 7.85 17.85 3.38
N SER A 96 8.47 17.73 2.22
CA SER A 96 7.96 18.25 0.95
C SER A 96 8.59 17.47 -0.21
N SER A 97 8.06 17.64 -1.42
CA SER A 97 8.60 17.00 -2.63
C SER A 97 10.09 17.28 -2.86
N GLY A 98 10.55 18.48 -2.54
CA GLY A 98 11.99 18.84 -2.62
C GLY A 98 12.82 18.43 -1.40
N ALA A 99 12.19 17.93 -0.32
CA ALA A 99 12.86 17.49 0.90
C ALA A 99 12.01 16.43 1.62
N PRO A 100 11.81 15.24 1.02
CA PRO A 100 11.04 14.17 1.63
C PRO A 100 11.78 13.60 2.85
N ASP A 101 11.03 12.93 3.72
CA ASP A 101 11.60 12.00 4.69
C ASP A 101 12.15 10.80 3.92
N GLU A 102 13.33 10.34 4.28
CA GLU A 102 14.03 9.28 3.56
C GLU A 102 14.49 8.20 4.54
N TYR A 103 14.14 6.96 4.25
CA TYR A 103 14.60 5.79 4.98
C TYR A 103 15.28 4.82 4.03
N ILE A 104 16.47 4.37 4.40
CA ILE A 104 17.26 3.38 3.67
C ILE A 104 17.51 2.20 4.59
N LEU A 105 17.17 1.00 4.14
CA LEU A 105 17.46 -0.26 4.78
C LEU A 105 18.34 -1.08 3.85
N THR A 106 19.54 -1.44 4.31
CA THR A 106 20.41 -2.38 3.62
C THR A 106 20.47 -3.68 4.40
N LEU A 107 20.24 -4.80 3.73
CA LEU A 107 20.35 -6.14 4.30
C LEU A 107 21.42 -6.91 3.55
N ASP A 108 22.32 -7.51 4.31
CA ASP A 108 23.37 -8.42 3.84
C ASP A 108 23.34 -9.68 4.70
N LYS A 109 23.96 -10.76 4.21
CA LYS A 109 24.02 -12.02 4.92
C LYS A 109 25.41 -12.59 4.86
N ASP A 110 25.95 -12.99 6.01
CA ASP A 110 27.18 -13.74 6.13
C ASP A 110 26.98 -15.00 6.99
N ASP A 111 28.09 -15.67 7.34
CA ASP A 111 28.08 -16.89 8.16
C ASP A 111 27.50 -16.66 9.57
N ALA A 112 27.51 -15.43 10.07
CA ALA A 112 26.98 -15.06 11.39
C ALA A 112 25.47 -14.71 11.35
N GLY A 113 24.88 -14.55 10.14
CA GLY A 113 23.47 -14.24 9.93
C GLY A 113 23.22 -12.98 9.13
N ILE A 114 22.04 -12.37 9.34
CA ILE A 114 21.64 -11.17 8.61
C ILE A 114 22.28 -9.94 9.28
N ARG A 115 23.05 -9.20 8.49
CA ARG A 115 23.53 -7.87 8.84
C ARG A 115 22.64 -6.80 8.26
N ARG A 116 22.49 -5.71 8.98
CA ARG A 116 21.77 -4.54 8.49
C ARG A 116 22.54 -3.25 8.66
N THR A 117 22.28 -2.31 7.77
CA THR A 117 22.52 -0.89 8.01
C THR A 117 21.23 -0.12 7.75
N GLU A 118 20.99 0.92 8.54
CA GLU A 118 19.82 1.77 8.40
C GLU A 118 20.24 3.24 8.39
N ASP A 119 19.63 4.04 7.51
CA ASP A 119 19.77 5.49 7.50
C ASP A 119 18.37 6.10 7.42
N PHE A 120 18.06 7.00 8.35
CA PHE A 120 16.80 7.74 8.34
C PHE A 120 17.07 9.23 8.46
N GLN A 121 16.44 10.02 7.61
CA GLN A 121 16.55 11.47 7.64
C GLN A 121 15.21 12.15 7.37
N TYR A 122 14.93 13.19 8.14
CA TYR A 122 13.77 14.04 7.94
C TYR A 122 14.11 15.52 8.18
N LYS A 123 13.23 16.41 7.71
CA LYS A 123 13.40 17.86 7.88
C LYS A 123 12.72 18.33 9.15
N ARG A 124 13.48 18.84 10.11
CA ARG A 124 12.97 19.25 11.42
C ARG A 124 12.28 20.61 11.40
N THR A 125 12.74 21.56 10.56
CA THR A 125 12.24 22.93 10.53
C THR A 125 11.90 23.39 9.13
N ALA A 126 10.95 24.31 8.99
CA ALA A 126 10.60 24.90 7.71
C ALA A 126 11.78 25.67 7.06
N GLY A 127 11.66 25.97 5.77
CA GLY A 127 12.65 26.72 5.01
C GLY A 127 13.95 25.93 4.75
N ARG A 128 15.11 26.57 4.88
CA ARG A 128 16.45 25.96 4.67
C ARG A 128 16.97 25.19 5.89
N GLY A 129 16.07 24.64 6.72
CA GLY A 129 16.41 23.89 7.92
C GLY A 129 17.28 22.65 7.63
N ARG A 130 18.14 22.30 8.61
CA ARG A 130 18.98 21.11 8.53
C ARG A 130 18.14 19.84 8.71
N ARG A 131 18.48 18.79 7.98
CA ARG A 131 17.92 17.45 8.22
C ARG A 131 18.40 16.90 9.56
N LEU A 132 17.57 16.11 10.19
CA LEU A 132 17.87 15.36 11.40
C LEU A 132 17.57 13.88 11.12
N GLY A 133 18.40 12.99 11.66
CA GLY A 133 18.22 11.57 11.45
C GLY A 133 19.23 10.73 12.22
N PHE A 134 19.32 9.48 11.85
CA PHE A 134 20.32 8.53 12.34
C PHE A 134 20.92 7.72 11.20
N ALA A 135 22.14 7.25 11.38
CA ALA A 135 22.75 6.16 10.65
C ALA A 135 23.10 5.06 11.65
N LEU A 136 22.76 3.80 11.29
CA LEU A 136 22.93 2.64 12.17
C LEU A 136 23.65 1.54 11.40
N GLU A 137 24.71 1.00 12.03
CA GLU A 137 25.45 -0.17 11.56
C GLU A 137 25.64 -1.13 12.75
N GLY A 138 25.23 -2.38 12.58
CA GLY A 138 25.22 -3.33 13.70
C GLY A 138 24.37 -2.82 14.87
N VAL A 139 24.99 -2.52 15.98
CA VAL A 139 24.35 -1.94 17.19
C VAL A 139 24.64 -0.45 17.35
N ASP A 140 25.56 0.11 16.60
CA ASP A 140 26.03 1.48 16.78
C ASP A 140 25.23 2.47 15.93
N ALA A 141 24.44 3.28 16.60
CA ALA A 141 23.67 4.35 15.99
C ALA A 141 24.34 5.70 16.21
N VAL A 142 24.44 6.51 15.17
CA VAL A 142 24.92 7.88 15.25
C VAL A 142 23.85 8.85 14.79
N LYS A 143 23.66 9.92 15.57
CA LYS A 143 22.80 11.02 15.20
C LYS A 143 23.45 11.85 14.10
N VAL A 144 22.70 12.06 13.02
CA VAL A 144 23.13 12.85 11.87
C VAL A 144 22.38 14.17 11.84
N GLN A 145 23.09 15.30 11.66
CA GLN A 145 22.47 16.60 11.57
C GLN A 145 23.00 17.37 10.35
N GLY A 146 22.12 17.64 9.40
CA GLY A 146 22.48 18.30 8.14
C GLY A 146 22.88 17.32 7.06
N ASN A 147 24.15 17.20 6.72
CA ASN A 147 24.66 16.18 5.80
C ASN A 147 24.94 14.87 6.54
N ARG A 148 24.80 13.71 5.89
CA ARG A 148 25.09 12.37 6.44
C ARG A 148 26.47 12.23 7.07
N SER A 149 27.43 13.01 6.64
CA SER A 149 28.78 13.04 7.22
C SER A 149 28.89 13.77 8.57
N ASN A 150 27.87 14.55 8.97
CA ASN A 150 27.93 15.38 10.19
C ASN A 150 27.34 14.62 11.40
N LYS A 151 28.13 13.74 12.00
CA LYS A 151 27.80 12.92 13.18
C LYS A 151 27.93 13.78 14.45
N THR A 152 26.86 13.80 15.28
CA THR A 152 26.82 14.70 16.48
C THR A 152 26.79 13.98 17.81
N SER A 153 26.28 12.75 17.88
CA SER A 153 26.25 11.91 19.08
C SER A 153 26.05 10.46 18.70
N SER A 154 26.42 9.53 19.56
CA SER A 154 26.26 8.09 19.35
C SER A 154 25.35 7.49 20.42
N LEU A 155 24.74 6.39 20.08
CA LEU A 155 23.93 5.53 20.94
C LEU A 155 24.16 4.09 20.50
N THR A 156 24.39 3.18 21.43
CA THR A 156 24.50 1.75 21.13
C THR A 156 23.17 1.07 21.47
N LEU A 157 22.60 0.35 20.52
CA LEU A 157 21.41 -0.48 20.73
C LEU A 157 21.80 -1.73 21.51
N THR A 158 20.86 -2.24 22.29
CA THR A 158 21.08 -3.45 23.10
C THR A 158 21.00 -4.73 22.30
N ASP A 159 20.39 -4.68 21.10
CA ASP A 159 20.14 -5.84 20.27
C ASP A 159 20.36 -5.50 18.78
N ALA A 160 21.23 -6.29 18.13
CA ALA A 160 21.52 -6.15 16.70
C ALA A 160 20.37 -6.62 15.79
N ALA A 161 19.46 -7.43 16.27
CA ALA A 161 18.29 -7.91 15.52
C ALA A 161 17.18 -6.84 15.41
N SER A 162 17.10 -5.93 16.39
CA SER A 162 16.08 -4.88 16.42
C SER A 162 16.29 -3.84 15.32
N SER A 163 15.23 -3.44 14.62
CA SER A 163 15.27 -2.30 13.69
C SER A 163 15.55 -0.99 14.42
N GLY A 164 16.48 -0.20 13.90
CA GLY A 164 16.74 1.16 14.38
C GLY A 164 15.52 2.04 14.23
N LEU A 165 14.86 2.02 13.08
CA LEU A 165 13.63 2.78 12.85
C LEU A 165 12.55 2.44 13.88
N GLY A 166 12.28 1.15 14.10
CA GLY A 166 11.30 0.69 15.09
C GLY A 166 11.70 1.02 16.52
N THR A 167 12.99 0.92 16.86
CA THR A 167 13.52 1.26 18.19
C THR A 167 13.40 2.76 18.46
N PHE A 168 13.86 3.61 17.54
CA PHE A 168 13.81 5.07 17.72
C PHE A 168 12.39 5.64 17.67
N ALA A 169 11.46 4.95 17.03
CA ALA A 169 10.04 5.31 17.09
C ALA A 169 9.44 5.10 18.51
N ARG A 170 9.98 4.18 19.29
CA ARG A 170 9.53 3.84 20.66
C ARG A 170 10.28 4.59 21.75
N ILE A 171 11.55 4.91 21.53
CA ILE A 171 12.37 5.67 22.46
C ILE A 171 11.99 7.14 22.36
N ASN A 172 11.79 7.77 23.51
CA ASN A 172 11.29 9.12 23.68
C ASN A 172 12.00 10.16 22.77
N ALA A 173 11.25 11.12 22.28
CA ALA A 173 11.57 12.15 21.28
C ALA A 173 12.86 13.00 21.54
N HIS A 174 13.50 12.87 22.70
CA HIS A 174 14.64 13.72 23.07
C HIS A 174 15.86 13.57 22.15
N TRP A 175 16.09 12.38 21.57
CA TRP A 175 17.27 12.15 20.73
C TRP A 175 17.05 12.55 19.27
N LEU A 176 15.94 12.09 18.66
CA LEU A 176 15.64 12.30 17.23
C LEU A 176 14.36 13.10 16.96
N GLY A 177 13.58 13.50 17.98
CA GLY A 177 12.26 14.08 17.78
C GLY A 177 11.22 13.03 17.34
N GLU A 178 10.10 13.50 16.79
CA GLU A 178 8.96 12.65 16.40
C GLU A 178 9.09 12.03 14.99
N GLY A 179 10.15 12.32 14.24
CA GLY A 179 10.30 11.86 12.85
C GLY A 179 10.17 10.34 12.71
N PRO A 180 10.93 9.52 13.46
CA PRO A 180 10.84 8.07 13.37
C PRO A 180 9.44 7.53 13.71
N SER A 181 8.79 8.04 14.77
CA SER A 181 7.46 7.59 15.19
C SER A 181 6.39 7.94 14.16
N ARG A 182 6.45 9.12 13.54
CA ARG A 182 5.55 9.51 12.45
C ARG A 182 5.74 8.63 11.23
N PHE A 183 6.99 8.31 10.88
CA PHE A 183 7.28 7.46 9.73
C PHE A 183 6.79 6.01 9.97
N VAL A 184 7.04 5.43 11.14
CA VAL A 184 6.52 4.10 11.51
C VAL A 184 4.99 4.09 11.56
N SER A 185 4.37 5.15 12.09
CA SER A 185 2.91 5.30 12.09
C SER A 185 2.34 5.34 10.67
N PHE A 186 2.99 6.04 9.76
CA PHE A 186 2.62 6.03 8.34
C PHE A 186 2.68 4.62 7.76
N LEU A 187 3.83 3.92 7.87
CA LEU A 187 3.98 2.55 7.37
C LEU A 187 2.93 1.59 7.95
N SER A 188 2.64 1.75 9.25
CA SER A 188 1.66 0.90 9.95
C SER A 188 0.21 1.21 9.57
N SER A 189 -0.06 2.42 9.08
CA SER A 189 -1.40 2.84 8.65
C SER A 189 -1.73 2.45 7.22
N ILE A 190 -0.76 1.99 6.42
CA ILE A 190 -0.99 1.58 5.04
C ILE A 190 -2.02 0.46 5.01
N ARG A 191 -3.11 0.67 4.27
CA ARG A 191 -4.09 -0.38 4.01
C ARG A 191 -3.65 -1.17 2.79
N TYR A 192 -3.42 -2.46 2.97
CA TYR A 192 -3.30 -3.41 1.87
C TYR A 192 -4.66 -4.06 1.67
N LEU A 193 -5.18 -4.00 0.47
CA LEU A 193 -6.48 -4.55 0.13
C LEU A 193 -6.33 -5.56 -1.01
N ASP A 194 -6.53 -6.81 -0.66
CA ASP A 194 -6.72 -7.92 -1.58
C ASP A 194 -7.90 -8.75 -1.07
N PRO A 195 -9.13 -8.46 -1.52
CA PRO A 195 -10.32 -9.08 -0.97
C PRO A 195 -10.34 -10.60 -1.18
N ASP A 196 -10.28 -11.36 -0.09
CA ASP A 196 -10.58 -12.80 -0.04
C ASP A 196 -12.09 -12.97 -0.02
N VAL A 197 -12.68 -13.21 -1.19
CA VAL A 197 -14.13 -13.33 -1.34
C VAL A 197 -14.73 -14.43 -0.46
N PRO A 198 -14.16 -15.64 -0.33
CA PRO A 198 -14.61 -16.63 0.65
C PRO A 198 -14.65 -16.11 2.09
N ALA A 199 -13.66 -15.35 2.53
CA ALA A 199 -13.65 -14.75 3.87
C ALA A 199 -14.67 -13.61 4.00
N ALA A 200 -14.75 -12.73 2.99
CA ALA A 200 -15.66 -11.57 2.94
C ALA A 200 -17.15 -11.95 2.98
N ARG A 201 -17.50 -13.16 2.53
CA ARG A 201 -18.87 -13.71 2.57
C ARG A 201 -19.34 -14.09 3.96
N ARG A 202 -18.43 -14.22 4.93
CA ARG A 202 -18.78 -14.68 6.28
C ARG A 202 -19.44 -13.57 7.09
N PRO A 203 -20.33 -13.91 8.05
CA PRO A 203 -20.78 -12.95 9.03
C PRO A 203 -19.62 -12.30 9.77
N SER A 204 -19.70 -11.01 10.00
CA SER A 204 -18.63 -10.24 10.64
C SER A 204 -19.00 -9.90 12.08
N ARG A 205 -18.03 -9.88 13.00
CA ARG A 205 -18.27 -9.38 14.35
C ARG A 205 -18.53 -7.87 14.32
N PHE A 206 -19.52 -7.42 15.03
CA PHE A 206 -19.98 -6.02 15.06
C PHE A 206 -18.87 -5.03 15.51
N ASP A 207 -17.92 -5.46 16.33
CA ASP A 207 -16.80 -4.65 16.82
C ASP A 207 -15.68 -4.43 15.79
N GLN A 208 -15.66 -5.19 14.70
CA GLN A 208 -14.64 -5.11 13.64
C GLN A 208 -15.00 -4.08 12.56
N ARG A 209 -14.98 -2.80 12.91
CA ARG A 209 -15.51 -1.72 12.07
C ARG A 209 -14.58 -1.23 10.95
N ARG A 210 -13.25 -1.37 11.09
CA ARG A 210 -12.29 -1.01 10.02
C ARG A 210 -12.11 -2.18 9.09
N LEU A 211 -12.22 -1.93 7.77
CA LEU A 211 -12.07 -2.98 6.76
C LEU A 211 -10.70 -3.65 6.86
N ALA A 212 -10.71 -4.97 7.04
CA ALA A 212 -9.50 -5.80 7.09
C ALA A 212 -8.87 -5.97 5.69
N PRO A 213 -7.57 -6.27 5.59
CA PRO A 213 -6.87 -6.42 4.31
C PRO A 213 -7.55 -7.40 3.33
N GLY A 214 -7.97 -8.57 3.80
CA GLY A 214 -8.71 -9.56 3.02
C GLY A 214 -10.23 -9.34 3.01
N ALA A 215 -10.72 -8.22 3.55
CA ALA A 215 -12.16 -7.90 3.67
C ALA A 215 -13.00 -8.93 4.47
N ALA A 216 -12.38 -9.74 5.35
CA ALA A 216 -13.08 -10.77 6.12
C ALA A 216 -14.19 -10.21 7.03
N ASN A 217 -14.19 -8.91 7.31
CA ASN A 217 -15.18 -8.20 8.11
C ASN A 217 -16.05 -7.24 7.27
N LEU A 218 -16.28 -7.57 6.00
CA LEU A 218 -16.96 -6.68 5.04
C LEU A 218 -18.33 -6.21 5.54
N SER A 219 -19.16 -7.10 6.07
CA SER A 219 -20.50 -6.74 6.58
C SER A 219 -20.45 -5.69 7.70
N ALA A 220 -19.52 -5.83 8.66
CA ALA A 220 -19.38 -4.87 9.76
C ALA A 220 -18.78 -3.53 9.29
N ALA A 221 -17.83 -3.55 8.34
CA ALA A 221 -17.26 -2.34 7.77
C ALA A 221 -18.31 -1.55 6.96
N LEU A 222 -19.15 -2.23 6.19
CA LEU A 222 -20.29 -1.62 5.48
C LEU A 222 -21.28 -0.98 6.43
N GLN A 223 -21.67 -1.71 7.48
CA GLN A 223 -22.61 -1.20 8.49
C GLN A 223 -22.01 0.04 9.21
N GLN A 224 -20.70 0.04 9.47
CA GLN A 224 -20.03 1.22 10.04
C GLN A 224 -20.18 2.47 9.15
N ILE A 225 -20.04 2.31 7.81
CA ILE A 225 -20.24 3.45 6.89
C ILE A 225 -21.71 3.87 6.90
N TYR A 226 -22.64 2.91 6.90
CA TYR A 226 -24.09 3.18 7.00
C TYR A 226 -24.44 4.00 8.25
N ASP A 227 -23.90 3.61 9.42
CA ASP A 227 -24.20 4.26 10.71
C ASP A 227 -23.51 5.63 10.85
N ALA A 228 -22.23 5.73 10.46
CA ALA A 228 -21.40 6.90 10.74
C ALA A 228 -21.37 7.94 9.61
N ALA A 229 -21.60 7.53 8.36
CA ALA A 229 -21.52 8.39 7.18
C ALA A 229 -22.60 8.02 6.14
N PRO A 230 -23.91 8.27 6.43
CA PRO A 230 -25.00 7.86 5.55
C PRO A 230 -24.90 8.41 4.12
N ASP A 231 -24.29 9.58 3.94
CA ASP A 231 -24.08 10.17 2.60
C ASP A 231 -23.07 9.33 1.80
N ALA A 232 -21.93 8.95 2.40
CA ALA A 232 -20.94 8.08 1.77
C ALA A 232 -21.52 6.69 1.45
N PHE A 233 -22.37 6.17 2.35
CA PHE A 233 -23.07 4.92 2.08
C PHE A 233 -24.05 5.01 0.91
N ARG A 234 -24.80 6.12 0.79
CA ARG A 234 -25.69 6.32 -0.37
C ARG A 234 -24.91 6.40 -1.69
N GLU A 235 -23.75 7.03 -1.68
CA GLU A 235 -22.87 7.07 -2.85
C GLU A 235 -22.31 5.68 -3.19
N LEU A 236 -21.85 4.93 -2.20
CA LEU A 236 -21.41 3.53 -2.37
C LEU A 236 -22.51 2.68 -3.03
N VAL A 237 -23.75 2.75 -2.53
CA VAL A 237 -24.88 2.00 -3.11
C VAL A 237 -25.20 2.49 -4.52
N ARG A 238 -25.07 3.79 -4.82
CA ARG A 238 -25.23 4.35 -6.17
C ARG A 238 -24.22 3.76 -7.14
N ASP A 239 -22.96 3.68 -6.75
CA ASP A 239 -21.89 3.10 -7.57
C ASP A 239 -22.11 1.60 -7.78
N LEU A 240 -22.49 0.91 -6.72
CA LEU A 240 -22.79 -0.51 -6.80
C LEU A 240 -23.97 -0.79 -7.76
N ARG A 241 -25.00 0.05 -7.76
CA ARG A 241 -26.11 -0.03 -8.70
C ARG A 241 -25.70 0.14 -10.17
N GLN A 242 -24.68 0.93 -10.44
CA GLN A 242 -24.14 1.04 -11.81
C GLN A 242 -23.56 -0.30 -12.27
N CYS A 243 -22.95 -1.06 -11.37
CA CYS A 243 -22.38 -2.38 -11.67
C CYS A 243 -23.43 -3.52 -11.61
N LEU A 244 -24.47 -3.33 -10.81
CA LEU A 244 -25.55 -4.29 -10.55
C LEU A 244 -26.92 -3.60 -10.79
N PRO A 245 -27.39 -3.51 -12.03
CA PRO A 245 -28.61 -2.74 -12.36
C PRO A 245 -29.87 -3.24 -11.66
N GLY A 246 -29.89 -4.51 -11.18
CA GLY A 246 -31.00 -5.07 -10.40
C GLY A 246 -31.00 -4.70 -8.92
N LEU A 247 -29.91 -4.12 -8.39
CA LEU A 247 -29.79 -3.79 -6.99
C LEU A 247 -30.72 -2.62 -6.60
N ASP A 248 -31.54 -2.83 -5.57
CA ASP A 248 -32.36 -1.77 -4.96
C ASP A 248 -31.67 -1.15 -3.75
N SER A 249 -31.21 -1.96 -2.81
CA SER A 249 -30.58 -1.48 -1.58
C SER A 249 -29.62 -2.50 -0.97
N VAL A 250 -28.84 -2.05 0.01
CA VAL A 250 -28.01 -2.90 0.86
C VAL A 250 -28.53 -2.76 2.28
N GLY A 251 -28.87 -3.88 2.90
CA GLY A 251 -29.37 -3.97 4.27
C GLY A 251 -28.43 -4.73 5.19
N PHE A 252 -28.79 -4.80 6.46
CA PHE A 252 -28.01 -5.50 7.48
C PHE A 252 -28.92 -6.29 8.40
N GLU A 253 -28.56 -7.54 8.66
CA GLU A 253 -29.17 -8.37 9.68
C GLU A 253 -28.17 -8.61 10.82
N THR A 254 -28.63 -8.43 12.06
CA THR A 254 -27.82 -8.77 13.25
C THR A 254 -28.26 -10.13 13.79
N ARG A 255 -27.32 -11.05 13.96
CA ARG A 255 -27.55 -12.41 14.42
C ARG A 255 -26.76 -12.75 15.69
N GLY A 256 -27.27 -13.69 16.47
CA GLY A 256 -26.49 -14.38 17.50
C GLY A 256 -26.36 -13.67 18.84
N GLY A 257 -27.46 -13.40 19.58
CA GLY A 257 -27.46 -13.07 21.00
C GLY A 257 -26.24 -12.23 21.48
N ASP A 258 -25.44 -12.78 22.40
CA ASP A 258 -24.25 -12.11 22.92
C ASP A 258 -23.09 -12.01 21.92
N ALA A 259 -23.10 -12.78 20.82
CA ALA A 259 -22.03 -12.78 19.83
C ALA A 259 -22.11 -11.66 18.79
N HIS A 260 -23.22 -10.94 18.72
CA HIS A 260 -23.48 -9.81 17.80
C HIS A 260 -22.70 -9.86 16.49
N VAL A 261 -23.13 -10.71 15.55
CA VAL A 261 -22.57 -10.75 14.20
C VAL A 261 -23.49 -10.01 13.23
N VAL A 262 -22.88 -9.40 12.23
CA VAL A 262 -23.55 -8.66 11.15
C VAL A 262 -23.46 -9.47 9.87
N VAL A 263 -24.57 -9.54 9.15
CA VAL A 263 -24.68 -10.05 7.79
C VAL A 263 -25.18 -8.93 6.91
N ALA A 264 -24.45 -8.55 5.89
CA ALA A 264 -24.93 -7.63 4.88
C ALA A 264 -25.77 -8.39 3.83
N GLU A 265 -26.83 -7.76 3.39
CA GLU A 265 -27.84 -8.29 2.49
C GLU A 265 -28.05 -7.38 1.29
N LEU A 266 -28.20 -7.96 0.11
CA LEU A 266 -28.51 -7.27 -1.13
C LEU A 266 -30.00 -7.44 -1.47
N HIS A 267 -30.72 -6.35 -1.54
CA HIS A 267 -32.11 -6.33 -1.97
C HIS A 267 -32.13 -6.03 -3.48
N GLU A 268 -32.68 -6.97 -4.27
CA GLU A 268 -32.78 -6.83 -5.72
C GLU A 268 -34.24 -6.73 -6.16
N ASN A 269 -34.47 -5.93 -7.20
CA ASN A 269 -35.78 -5.75 -7.80
C ASN A 269 -36.34 -7.08 -8.30
N GLY A 270 -37.58 -7.38 -7.94
CA GLY A 270 -38.26 -8.62 -8.32
C GLY A 270 -37.99 -9.82 -7.41
N LEU A 271 -37.03 -9.77 -6.50
CA LEU A 271 -36.81 -10.81 -5.51
C LEU A 271 -37.60 -10.52 -4.22
N ARG A 272 -38.23 -11.60 -3.68
CA ARG A 272 -38.99 -11.50 -2.42
C ARG A 272 -38.12 -11.57 -1.16
N ARG A 273 -36.90 -12.10 -1.30
CA ARG A 273 -35.94 -12.24 -0.20
C ARG A 273 -34.63 -11.61 -0.60
N PRO A 274 -33.94 -10.98 0.34
CA PRO A 274 -32.61 -10.47 0.07
C PRO A 274 -31.62 -11.62 -0.20
N ILE A 275 -30.53 -11.28 -0.89
CA ILE A 275 -29.39 -12.16 -1.11
C ILE A 275 -28.34 -11.83 -0.07
N GLU A 276 -28.00 -12.79 0.79
CA GLU A 276 -26.87 -12.63 1.71
C GLU A 276 -25.54 -12.61 0.95
N LEU A 277 -24.51 -11.96 1.52
CA LEU A 277 -23.18 -11.99 0.89
C LEU A 277 -22.64 -13.41 0.68
N ALA A 278 -23.07 -14.37 1.51
CA ALA A 278 -22.73 -15.79 1.36
C ALA A 278 -23.12 -16.36 -0.01
N ASP A 279 -24.26 -15.90 -0.55
CA ASP A 279 -24.85 -16.36 -1.80
C ASP A 279 -24.58 -15.42 -3.00
N ALA A 280 -24.00 -14.24 -2.73
CA ALA A 280 -23.68 -13.26 -3.76
C ALA A 280 -22.56 -13.72 -4.69
N SER A 281 -22.55 -13.23 -5.94
CA SER A 281 -21.52 -13.57 -6.91
C SER A 281 -20.11 -13.12 -6.45
N PHE A 282 -19.06 -13.77 -6.98
CA PHE A 282 -17.67 -13.39 -6.70
C PHE A 282 -17.42 -11.92 -6.99
N GLY A 283 -17.78 -11.46 -8.20
CA GLY A 283 -17.58 -10.08 -8.62
C GLY A 283 -18.37 -9.06 -7.79
N THR A 284 -19.59 -9.40 -7.37
CA THR A 284 -20.41 -8.55 -6.49
C THR A 284 -19.74 -8.33 -5.14
N VAL A 285 -19.29 -9.40 -4.48
CA VAL A 285 -18.63 -9.30 -3.16
C VAL A 285 -17.32 -8.55 -3.28
N ARG A 286 -16.51 -8.82 -4.32
CA ARG A 286 -15.24 -8.13 -4.56
C ARG A 286 -15.46 -6.64 -4.83
N MET A 287 -16.40 -6.29 -5.70
CA MET A 287 -16.73 -4.88 -5.98
C MET A 287 -17.20 -4.16 -4.71
N LEU A 288 -18.03 -4.81 -3.93
CA LEU A 288 -18.52 -4.26 -2.67
C LEU A 288 -17.37 -4.00 -1.67
N ALA A 289 -16.40 -4.91 -1.57
CA ALA A 289 -15.22 -4.75 -0.72
C ALA A 289 -14.34 -3.56 -1.18
N LEU A 290 -14.13 -3.43 -2.50
CA LEU A 290 -13.37 -2.31 -3.07
C LEU A 290 -14.09 -0.98 -2.84
N LEU A 291 -15.39 -0.89 -3.14
CA LEU A 291 -16.17 0.31 -2.89
C LEU A 291 -16.22 0.68 -1.39
N THR A 292 -16.30 -0.31 -0.49
CA THR A 292 -16.23 -0.08 0.96
C THR A 292 -14.94 0.63 1.36
N ALA A 293 -13.80 0.21 0.81
CA ALA A 293 -12.51 0.86 1.05
C ALA A 293 -12.44 2.28 0.48
N LEU A 294 -12.99 2.50 -0.72
CA LEU A 294 -12.95 3.77 -1.43
C LEU A 294 -13.92 4.82 -0.88
N HIS A 295 -15.03 4.37 -0.28
CA HIS A 295 -16.01 5.22 0.40
C HIS A 295 -15.78 5.36 1.92
N ASP A 296 -14.67 4.80 2.44
CA ASP A 296 -14.33 4.95 3.86
C ASP A 296 -14.29 6.43 4.26
N PRO A 297 -15.08 6.87 5.26
CA PRO A 297 -15.10 8.27 5.70
C PRO A 297 -13.81 8.69 6.42
N ASP A 298 -13.06 7.74 7.00
CA ASP A 298 -11.77 7.95 7.67
C ASP A 298 -10.69 7.06 7.03
N PRO A 299 -10.31 7.33 5.76
CA PRO A 299 -9.37 6.49 5.05
C PRO A 299 -7.94 6.65 5.61
N PRO A 300 -7.09 5.63 5.49
CA PRO A 300 -5.66 5.75 5.81
C PRO A 300 -4.97 6.73 4.86
N ASN A 301 -3.73 7.10 5.17
CA ASN A 301 -2.95 7.98 4.29
C ASN A 301 -2.62 7.34 2.92
N LEU A 302 -2.51 6.00 2.87
CA LEU A 302 -2.22 5.22 1.66
C LEU A 302 -3.05 3.93 1.67
N THR A 303 -3.72 3.68 0.55
CA THR A 303 -4.38 2.40 0.25
C THR A 303 -3.69 1.75 -0.95
N VAL A 304 -3.23 0.53 -0.76
CA VAL A 304 -2.66 -0.34 -1.80
C VAL A 304 -3.70 -1.39 -2.15
N ILE A 305 -4.00 -1.56 -3.44
CA ILE A 305 -5.00 -2.52 -3.94
C ILE A 305 -4.32 -3.47 -4.90
N GLU A 306 -4.27 -4.76 -4.56
CA GLU A 306 -3.73 -5.78 -5.45
C GLU A 306 -4.83 -6.37 -6.33
N GLU A 307 -4.47 -6.72 -7.59
CA GLU A 307 -5.36 -7.35 -8.57
C GLU A 307 -6.74 -6.67 -8.66
N VAL A 308 -6.74 -5.35 -8.79
CA VAL A 308 -7.94 -4.51 -8.71
C VAL A 308 -9.05 -4.92 -9.71
N ASP A 309 -8.66 -5.54 -10.82
CA ASP A 309 -9.53 -6.00 -11.91
C ASP A 309 -10.03 -7.44 -11.76
N HIS A 310 -9.49 -8.22 -10.80
CA HIS A 310 -9.75 -9.64 -10.70
C HIS A 310 -11.25 -9.95 -10.50
N GLY A 311 -11.81 -10.74 -11.41
CA GLY A 311 -13.20 -11.21 -11.35
C GLY A 311 -14.26 -10.12 -11.58
N LEU A 312 -13.87 -8.94 -12.05
CA LEU A 312 -14.78 -7.84 -12.34
C LEU A 312 -15.12 -7.76 -13.84
N HIS A 313 -16.37 -7.42 -14.12
CA HIS A 313 -16.80 -7.16 -15.51
C HIS A 313 -16.17 -5.85 -16.02
N PRO A 314 -15.80 -5.75 -17.30
CA PRO A 314 -15.21 -4.52 -17.87
C PRO A 314 -15.95 -3.22 -17.55
N TYR A 315 -17.27 -3.24 -17.53
CA TYR A 315 -18.08 -2.07 -17.16
C TYR A 315 -17.89 -1.63 -15.70
N ALA A 316 -17.69 -2.58 -14.78
CA ALA A 316 -17.41 -2.27 -13.38
C ALA A 316 -16.05 -1.58 -13.19
N LEU A 317 -15.11 -1.80 -14.12
CA LEU A 317 -13.79 -1.15 -14.07
C LEU A 317 -13.89 0.35 -14.35
N ASP A 318 -14.86 0.81 -15.16
CA ASP A 318 -15.10 2.25 -15.39
C ASP A 318 -15.46 2.94 -14.05
N VAL A 319 -16.47 2.39 -13.38
CA VAL A 319 -16.92 2.90 -12.07
C VAL A 319 -15.78 2.88 -11.06
N LEU A 320 -14.99 1.81 -11.05
CA LEU A 320 -13.92 1.63 -10.09
C LEU A 320 -12.77 2.63 -10.31
N VAL A 321 -12.34 2.85 -11.55
CA VAL A 321 -11.28 3.83 -11.88
C VAL A 321 -11.72 5.25 -11.49
N ASP A 322 -12.95 5.65 -11.85
CA ASP A 322 -13.48 6.96 -11.48
C ASP A 322 -13.54 7.13 -9.97
N ARG A 323 -13.92 6.08 -9.25
CA ARG A 323 -14.01 6.11 -7.78
C ARG A 323 -12.63 6.12 -7.11
N MET A 324 -11.64 5.38 -7.64
CA MET A 324 -10.25 5.45 -7.18
C MET A 324 -9.67 6.85 -7.39
N ARG A 325 -9.93 7.46 -8.54
CA ARG A 325 -9.48 8.82 -8.86
C ARG A 325 -10.09 9.85 -7.90
N GLU A 326 -11.38 9.74 -7.60
CA GLU A 326 -12.04 10.62 -6.62
C GLU A 326 -11.51 10.40 -5.20
N ALA A 327 -11.39 9.14 -4.77
CA ALA A 327 -10.87 8.79 -3.44
C ALA A 327 -9.42 9.26 -3.27
N SER A 328 -8.64 9.36 -4.36
CA SER A 328 -7.25 9.84 -4.31
C SER A 328 -7.11 11.31 -3.86
N GLY A 329 -8.19 12.06 -3.81
CA GLY A 329 -8.25 13.38 -3.18
C GLY A 329 -8.19 13.35 -1.64
N ARG A 330 -8.45 12.19 -1.01
CA ARG A 330 -8.49 11.99 0.45
C ARG A 330 -7.42 11.03 0.98
N THR A 331 -7.04 10.05 0.19
CA THR A 331 -6.03 9.01 0.50
C THR A 331 -5.20 8.74 -0.75
N GLN A 332 -3.90 8.55 -0.64
CA GLN A 332 -3.13 8.09 -1.79
C GLN A 332 -3.55 6.68 -2.18
N ILE A 333 -3.69 6.42 -3.48
CA ILE A 333 -4.08 5.09 -3.99
C ILE A 333 -3.00 4.57 -4.92
N ILE A 334 -2.52 3.36 -4.62
CA ILE A 334 -1.65 2.58 -5.49
C ILE A 334 -2.37 1.27 -5.79
N ALA A 335 -2.69 1.03 -7.05
CA ALA A 335 -3.33 -0.20 -7.48
C ALA A 335 -2.40 -1.03 -8.38
N ALA A 336 -2.58 -2.35 -8.37
CA ALA A 336 -1.92 -3.25 -9.32
C ALA A 336 -2.97 -3.94 -10.20
N SER A 337 -2.72 -4.00 -11.50
CA SER A 337 -3.60 -4.61 -12.49
C SER A 337 -2.81 -5.32 -13.59
N HIS A 338 -3.41 -6.33 -14.18
CA HIS A 338 -2.94 -6.95 -15.42
C HIS A 338 -3.93 -6.78 -16.58
N SER A 339 -5.00 -5.98 -16.37
CA SER A 339 -6.09 -5.79 -17.35
C SER A 339 -5.78 -4.67 -18.33
N PRO A 340 -5.67 -4.98 -19.63
CA PRO A 340 -5.59 -3.96 -20.68
C PRO A 340 -6.81 -3.03 -20.68
N THR A 341 -7.99 -3.57 -20.33
CA THR A 341 -9.23 -2.82 -20.26
C THR A 341 -9.16 -1.71 -19.21
N LEU A 342 -8.55 -1.97 -18.05
CA LEU A 342 -8.35 -0.97 -17.00
C LEU A 342 -7.31 0.07 -17.47
N VAL A 343 -6.20 -0.38 -18.04
CA VAL A 343 -5.13 0.51 -18.52
C VAL A 343 -5.63 1.55 -19.52
N ASN A 344 -6.53 1.18 -20.41
CA ASN A 344 -7.10 2.10 -21.40
C ASN A 344 -7.97 3.23 -20.81
N ARG A 345 -8.24 3.21 -19.50
CA ARG A 345 -9.02 4.22 -18.76
C ARG A 345 -8.15 5.17 -17.95
N LEU A 346 -6.86 4.90 -17.90
CA LEU A 346 -5.91 5.68 -17.10
C LEU A 346 -5.32 6.82 -17.91
N GLU A 347 -5.08 7.93 -17.23
CA GLU A 347 -4.21 8.99 -17.75
C GLU A 347 -2.74 8.55 -17.69
N SER A 348 -1.90 9.17 -18.50
CA SER A 348 -0.46 8.80 -18.58
C SER A 348 0.26 8.93 -17.25
N GLU A 349 -0.11 9.93 -16.47
CA GLU A 349 0.47 10.26 -15.17
C GLU A 349 0.05 9.30 -14.06
N GLU A 350 -1.04 8.53 -14.29
CA GLU A 350 -1.56 7.52 -13.38
C GLU A 350 -0.95 6.14 -13.62
N LEU A 351 -0.31 5.94 -14.78
CA LEU A 351 0.14 4.64 -15.27
C LEU A 351 1.63 4.44 -15.02
N ILE A 352 1.97 3.35 -14.34
CA ILE A 352 3.34 2.87 -14.15
C ILE A 352 3.44 1.49 -14.80
N LEU A 353 4.12 1.40 -15.94
CA LEU A 353 4.30 0.14 -16.64
C LEU A 353 5.39 -0.71 -15.97
N CYS A 354 5.05 -1.97 -15.75
CA CYS A 354 5.94 -3.01 -15.24
C CYS A 354 6.12 -4.06 -16.32
N ASP A 355 7.37 -4.37 -16.66
CA ASP A 355 7.72 -5.41 -17.62
C ASP A 355 8.78 -6.34 -17.03
N ARG A 356 9.05 -7.44 -17.70
CA ARG A 356 10.07 -8.40 -17.32
C ARG A 356 10.88 -8.80 -18.54
N ASP A 357 12.19 -8.69 -18.41
CA ASP A 357 13.11 -9.18 -19.43
C ASP A 357 13.02 -10.72 -19.51
N PRO A 358 12.67 -11.29 -20.66
CA PRO A 358 12.49 -12.73 -20.80
C PRO A 358 13.81 -13.53 -20.74
N GLU A 359 14.96 -12.90 -21.01
CA GLU A 359 16.26 -13.57 -21.00
C GLU A 359 16.89 -13.56 -19.61
N THR A 360 16.86 -12.41 -18.94
CA THR A 360 17.50 -12.23 -17.62
C THR A 360 16.54 -12.47 -16.46
N GLY A 361 15.23 -12.46 -16.73
CA GLY A 361 14.20 -12.53 -15.69
C GLY A 361 14.13 -11.27 -14.81
N GLU A 362 14.80 -10.19 -15.21
CA GLU A 362 14.78 -8.92 -14.50
C GLU A 362 13.47 -8.17 -14.70
N SER A 363 12.91 -7.67 -13.60
CA SER A 363 11.76 -6.76 -13.69
C SER A 363 12.23 -5.34 -13.93
N MET A 364 11.63 -4.70 -14.92
CA MET A 364 11.86 -3.31 -15.28
C MET A 364 10.59 -2.50 -15.04
N ILE A 365 10.76 -1.31 -14.48
CA ILE A 365 9.65 -0.36 -14.35
C ILE A 365 10.04 0.90 -15.10
N PRO A 366 9.68 1.01 -16.37
CA PRO A 366 9.91 2.22 -17.15
C PRO A 366 8.97 3.34 -16.68
N VAL A 367 9.51 4.52 -16.46
CA VAL A 367 8.71 5.72 -16.28
C VAL A 367 8.19 6.15 -17.65
N LEU A 368 6.87 6.16 -17.85
CA LEU A 368 6.28 6.73 -19.06
C LEU A 368 6.32 8.25 -18.98
N THR A 369 7.14 8.87 -19.80
CA THR A 369 7.03 10.30 -20.08
C THR A 369 5.89 10.57 -21.06
N ALA A 370 5.21 11.71 -20.91
CA ALA A 370 4.11 12.13 -21.77
C ALA A 370 4.50 12.00 -23.27
N GLY A 371 3.86 11.08 -23.98
CA GLY A 371 4.13 10.82 -25.40
C GLY A 371 4.22 9.33 -25.79
N HIS A 372 4.27 8.39 -24.87
CA HIS A 372 4.51 6.97 -25.15
C HIS A 372 3.25 6.08 -25.16
N HIS A 373 2.02 6.64 -25.33
CA HIS A 373 0.78 5.85 -25.43
C HIS A 373 0.82 4.73 -26.49
N ARG A 374 1.64 4.86 -27.53
CA ARG A 374 1.81 3.82 -28.57
C ARG A 374 2.64 2.61 -28.09
N GLY A 375 3.44 2.76 -27.04
CA GLY A 375 4.25 1.67 -26.46
C GLY A 375 3.46 0.78 -25.50
N ALA A 376 2.53 1.34 -24.74
CA ALA A 376 1.73 0.62 -23.77
C ALA A 376 0.88 -0.51 -24.42
N GLY A 377 0.33 -0.25 -25.60
CA GLY A 377 -0.44 -1.25 -26.37
C GLY A 377 0.39 -2.49 -26.75
N ARG A 378 1.66 -2.32 -27.11
CA ARG A 378 2.55 -3.43 -27.48
C ARG A 378 2.95 -4.27 -26.26
N LEU A 379 3.26 -3.64 -25.11
CA LEU A 379 3.67 -4.32 -23.90
C LEU A 379 2.56 -5.15 -23.25
N LEU A 380 1.31 -4.74 -23.46
CA LEU A 380 0.13 -5.45 -22.91
C LEU A 380 -0.54 -6.40 -23.92
N GLY A 381 0.10 -6.65 -25.09
CA GLY A 381 -0.44 -7.54 -26.11
C GLY A 381 -1.67 -6.95 -26.84
N LEU A 382 -1.88 -5.63 -26.78
CA LEU A 382 -2.90 -4.95 -27.53
C LEU A 382 -2.39 -4.78 -28.97
N SER A 383 -2.98 -5.50 -29.92
CA SER A 383 -2.79 -5.22 -31.34
C SER A 383 -3.28 -3.81 -31.70
N PRO A 384 -2.64 -3.12 -32.66
CA PRO A 384 -2.98 -1.75 -33.05
C PRO A 384 -4.42 -1.62 -33.55
#